data_21198dc99c5d77d1829ce10ecd7515de
#
_entry.id   21198dc99c5d77d1829ce10ecd7515de
#
_cell.length_a   1.000
_cell.length_b   1.000
_cell.length_c   1.000
_cell.angle_alpha   90.00
_cell.angle_beta   90.00
_cell.angle_gamma   90.00
#
_symmetry.space_group_name_H-M   'P 1'
#
loop_
_entity.id
_entity.type
_entity.pdbx_description
1 polymer ?
#
loop_
_entity_poly.entity_id
_entity_poly.type
_entity_poly.pdbx_seq_one_letter_code
_entity_poly.pdbx_strand_id
1 'polypeptide(L)'
;MSIHAHEDFAPVPGRPGITARSLAGPEHGVTAFFLAEDRLETGAQIPLHTHPIDEVLVVTEGHLTVDVGAETHTVASGHTVVVPPGTPHRLTNHGPEAVQFLAAAAWNRATFFQEASHYLEGKPRG
;
A
#
# COMPACT_ATOMS: atom_id res chain seq x y z
N MET A 1 -20.97 -6.16 -15.51
CA MET A 1 -19.54 -5.90 -15.81
C MET A 1 -19.34 -4.40 -15.96
N SER A 2 -18.23 -3.89 -15.44
CA SER A 2 -17.88 -2.47 -15.62
C SER A 2 -16.40 -2.37 -15.99
N ILE A 3 -16.06 -1.29 -16.69
CA ILE A 3 -14.69 -1.03 -17.14
C ILE A 3 -14.37 0.40 -16.74
N HIS A 4 -13.23 0.60 -16.11
CA HIS A 4 -12.82 1.89 -15.57
C HIS A 4 -11.44 2.27 -16.05
N ALA A 5 -11.28 3.48 -16.57
CA ALA A 5 -9.97 4.02 -16.87
C ALA A 5 -9.34 4.56 -15.59
N HIS A 6 -8.09 4.24 -15.31
CA HIS A 6 -7.42 4.70 -14.10
C HIS A 6 -7.34 6.22 -14.02
N GLU A 7 -7.23 6.89 -15.16
CA GLU A 7 -7.18 8.35 -15.21
C GLU A 7 -8.45 9.05 -14.72
N ASP A 8 -9.56 8.30 -14.64
CA ASP A 8 -10.81 8.83 -14.12
C ASP A 8 -10.82 8.90 -12.59
N PHE A 9 -9.83 8.31 -11.93
CA PHE A 9 -9.71 8.28 -10.48
C PHE A 9 -8.54 9.12 -10.03
N ALA A 10 -8.84 10.28 -9.45
CA ALA A 10 -7.81 11.16 -8.95
C ALA A 10 -7.08 10.50 -7.76
N PRO A 11 -5.73 10.53 -7.74
CA PRO A 11 -5.00 10.09 -6.56
C PRO A 11 -5.36 10.93 -5.35
N VAL A 12 -5.49 10.28 -4.20
CA VAL A 12 -5.78 10.92 -2.92
C VAL A 12 -4.49 11.06 -2.15
N PRO A 13 -4.13 12.27 -1.66
CA PRO A 13 -2.94 12.43 -0.86
C PRO A 13 -3.10 11.74 0.50
N GLY A 14 -2.02 11.10 0.93
CA GLY A 14 -1.94 10.50 2.25
C GLY A 14 -0.89 11.19 3.10
N ARG A 15 0.05 10.41 3.65
CA ARG A 15 1.22 10.96 4.34
C ARG A 15 2.08 11.75 3.36
N PRO A 16 2.97 12.64 3.85
CA PRO A 16 3.84 13.43 2.97
C PRO A 16 4.56 12.56 1.94
N GLY A 17 4.46 12.94 0.67
CA GLY A 17 5.09 12.22 -0.43
C GLY A 17 4.36 10.96 -0.87
N ILE A 18 3.17 10.68 -0.34
CA ILE A 18 2.39 9.48 -0.67
C ILE A 18 1.06 9.87 -1.28
N THR A 19 0.74 9.26 -2.41
CA THR A 19 -0.59 9.33 -3.01
C THR A 19 -1.09 7.93 -3.28
N ALA A 20 -2.39 7.74 -3.27
CA ALA A 20 -3.02 6.46 -3.55
C ALA A 20 -4.31 6.67 -4.30
N ARG A 21 -4.66 5.71 -5.13
CA ARG A 21 -5.98 5.66 -5.75
C ARG A 21 -6.51 4.23 -5.77
N SER A 22 -7.81 4.10 -5.60
CA SER A 22 -8.46 2.81 -5.70
C SER A 22 -8.63 2.46 -7.17
N LEU A 23 -8.19 1.27 -7.55
CA LEU A 23 -8.40 0.73 -8.90
C LEU A 23 -9.62 -0.18 -8.94
N ALA A 24 -9.91 -0.86 -7.84
CA ALA A 24 -11.09 -1.69 -7.68
C ALA A 24 -11.43 -1.80 -6.20
N GLY A 25 -12.68 -1.65 -5.85
CA GLY A 25 -13.12 -1.70 -4.46
C GLY A 25 -14.63 -1.49 -4.35
N PRO A 26 -15.12 -1.16 -3.15
CA PRO A 26 -16.56 -0.96 -2.93
C PRO A 26 -17.17 0.08 -3.85
N GLU A 27 -16.45 1.13 -4.18
CA GLU A 27 -16.89 2.18 -5.09
C GLU A 27 -17.09 1.69 -6.52
N HIS A 28 -16.57 0.52 -6.85
CA HIS A 28 -16.73 -0.12 -8.16
C HIS A 28 -17.61 -1.38 -8.08
N GLY A 29 -18.25 -1.61 -6.94
CA GLY A 29 -19.09 -2.79 -6.73
C GLY A 29 -18.34 -4.05 -6.31
N VAL A 30 -17.06 -3.94 -5.97
CA VAL A 30 -16.27 -5.08 -5.45
C VAL A 30 -16.37 -5.08 -3.93
N THR A 31 -16.87 -6.17 -3.36
CA THR A 31 -17.15 -6.25 -1.92
C THR A 31 -16.20 -7.17 -1.16
N ALA A 32 -15.51 -8.07 -1.84
CA ALA A 32 -14.68 -9.08 -1.19
C ALA A 32 -13.23 -8.65 -0.98
N PHE A 33 -12.75 -7.69 -1.77
CA PHE A 33 -11.36 -7.21 -1.67
C PHE A 33 -11.27 -5.80 -2.26
N PHE A 34 -10.09 -5.20 -2.12
CA PHE A 34 -9.75 -3.98 -2.84
C PHE A 34 -8.41 -4.13 -3.55
N LEU A 35 -8.23 -3.30 -4.57
CA LEU A 35 -6.97 -3.13 -5.28
C LEU A 35 -6.69 -1.64 -5.38
N ALA A 36 -5.57 -1.20 -4.85
CA ALA A 36 -5.17 0.20 -4.87
C ALA A 36 -3.79 0.35 -5.50
N GLU A 37 -3.52 1.52 -6.04
CA GLU A 37 -2.21 1.89 -6.56
C GLU A 37 -1.65 2.98 -5.66
N ASP A 38 -0.48 2.71 -5.09
CA ASP A 38 0.21 3.63 -4.21
C ASP A 38 1.48 4.14 -4.89
N ARG A 39 1.78 5.43 -4.65
CA ARG A 39 2.99 6.07 -5.15
C ARG A 39 3.71 6.75 -4.00
N LEU A 40 4.99 6.44 -3.84
CA LEU A 40 5.85 7.03 -2.83
C LEU A 40 6.95 7.84 -3.52
N GLU A 41 7.02 9.13 -3.22
CA GLU A 41 8.13 9.96 -3.64
C GLU A 41 9.38 9.61 -2.84
N THR A 42 10.54 10.05 -3.30
CA THR A 42 11.81 9.83 -2.60
C THR A 42 11.72 10.27 -1.14
N GLY A 43 12.10 9.39 -0.24
CA GLY A 43 12.07 9.63 1.21
C GLY A 43 10.73 9.37 1.88
N ALA A 44 9.68 9.12 1.12
CA ALA A 44 8.37 8.85 1.70
C ALA A 44 8.35 7.48 2.39
N GLN A 45 7.59 7.38 3.46
CA GLN A 45 7.53 6.17 4.27
C GLN A 45 6.12 5.90 4.76
N ILE A 46 5.71 4.65 4.65
CA ILE A 46 4.56 4.11 5.39
C ILE A 46 5.15 3.47 6.64
N PRO A 47 4.88 4.03 7.83
CA PRO A 47 5.54 3.59 9.06
C PRO A 47 5.20 2.14 9.42
N LEU A 48 5.96 1.60 10.36
CA LEU A 48 5.78 0.24 10.84
C LEU A 48 4.36 0.03 11.38
N HIS A 49 3.66 -0.96 10.83
CA HIS A 49 2.27 -1.26 11.19
C HIS A 49 1.96 -2.74 10.94
N THR A 50 0.79 -3.16 11.36
CA THR A 50 0.27 -4.50 11.12
C THR A 50 -1.15 -4.41 10.57
N HIS A 51 -1.58 -5.49 9.89
CA HIS A 51 -2.96 -5.71 9.50
C HIS A 51 -3.38 -7.12 9.92
N PRO A 52 -4.64 -7.34 10.28
CA PRO A 52 -5.11 -8.66 10.70
C PRO A 52 -5.42 -9.60 9.53
N ILE A 53 -5.11 -9.19 8.30
CA ILE A 53 -5.36 -9.94 7.07
C ILE A 53 -4.12 -9.95 6.19
N ASP A 54 -4.11 -10.84 5.18
CA ASP A 54 -3.05 -10.84 4.18
C ASP A 54 -3.05 -9.55 3.37
N GLU A 55 -1.85 -9.09 3.03
CA GLU A 55 -1.67 -8.02 2.05
C GLU A 55 -0.69 -8.50 0.98
N VAL A 56 -0.98 -8.16 -0.25
CA VAL A 56 -0.11 -8.43 -1.39
C VAL A 56 0.28 -7.11 -2.02
N LEU A 57 1.58 -6.92 -2.23
CA LEU A 57 2.13 -5.73 -2.88
C LEU A 57 2.83 -6.15 -4.16
N VAL A 58 2.52 -5.47 -5.26
CA VAL A 58 3.17 -5.71 -6.55
C VAL A 58 3.88 -4.44 -6.96
N VAL A 59 5.21 -4.46 -6.96
CA VAL A 59 6.00 -3.30 -7.35
C VAL A 59 5.99 -3.17 -8.87
N THR A 60 5.53 -2.03 -9.37
CA THR A 60 5.40 -1.78 -10.81
C THR A 60 6.45 -0.80 -11.33
N GLU A 61 6.95 0.10 -10.48
CA GLU A 61 8.00 1.06 -10.85
C GLU A 61 8.91 1.31 -9.66
N GLY A 62 10.19 1.50 -9.92
CA GLY A 62 11.17 1.87 -8.90
C GLY A 62 11.58 0.72 -8.01
N HIS A 63 12.08 1.06 -6.83
CA HIS A 63 12.60 0.11 -5.84
C HIS A 63 12.00 0.43 -4.48
N LEU A 64 11.26 -0.51 -3.93
CA LEU A 64 10.61 -0.37 -2.63
C LEU A 64 11.45 -1.06 -1.57
N THR A 65 11.81 -0.35 -0.52
CA THR A 65 12.42 -0.97 0.66
C THR A 65 11.30 -1.46 1.58
N VAL A 66 11.33 -2.75 1.87
CA VAL A 66 10.32 -3.42 2.70
C VAL A 66 11.00 -3.99 3.93
N ASP A 67 10.63 -3.48 5.10
CA ASP A 67 11.00 -4.08 6.37
C ASP A 67 9.83 -4.97 6.80
N VAL A 68 10.09 -6.28 6.91
CA VAL A 68 9.08 -7.28 7.29
C VAL A 68 9.66 -8.12 8.42
N GLY A 69 9.07 -8.00 9.61
CA GLY A 69 9.63 -8.64 10.78
C GLY A 69 11.04 -8.14 11.04
N ALA A 70 12.01 -9.04 11.09
CA ALA A 70 13.43 -8.72 11.30
C ALA A 70 14.22 -8.54 10.00
N GLU A 71 13.58 -8.68 8.85
CA GLU A 71 14.25 -8.66 7.54
C GLU A 71 13.99 -7.36 6.81
N THR A 72 15.00 -6.92 6.06
CA THR A 72 14.90 -5.75 5.18
C THR A 72 15.24 -6.17 3.76
N HIS A 73 14.37 -5.84 2.83
CA HIS A 73 14.52 -6.18 1.42
C HIS A 73 14.33 -4.95 0.54
N THR A 74 15.11 -4.86 -0.53
CA THR A 74 14.86 -3.91 -1.61
C THR A 74 14.19 -4.66 -2.75
N VAL A 75 12.98 -4.26 -3.08
CA VAL A 75 12.13 -4.97 -4.04
C VAL A 75 12.00 -4.13 -5.31
N ALA A 76 12.51 -4.66 -6.42
CA ALA A 76 12.41 -4.01 -7.72
C ALA A 76 11.04 -4.27 -8.38
N SER A 77 10.75 -3.49 -9.43
CA SER A 77 9.57 -3.75 -10.26
C SER A 77 9.57 -5.20 -10.78
N GLY A 78 8.38 -5.74 -10.96
CA GLY A 78 8.23 -7.13 -11.40
C GLY A 78 8.29 -8.16 -10.28
N HIS A 79 8.27 -7.71 -9.02
CA HIS A 79 8.26 -8.59 -7.86
C HIS A 79 7.03 -8.38 -7.01
N THR A 80 6.60 -9.43 -6.34
CA THR A 80 5.45 -9.43 -5.45
C THR A 80 5.93 -9.67 -4.02
N VAL A 81 5.40 -8.89 -3.09
CA VAL A 81 5.62 -9.04 -1.65
C VAL A 81 4.33 -9.57 -1.04
N VAL A 82 4.44 -10.64 -0.28
CA VAL A 82 3.30 -11.18 0.47
C VAL A 82 3.53 -10.91 1.95
N VAL A 83 2.62 -10.18 2.56
CA VAL A 83 2.68 -9.83 3.98
C VAL A 83 1.60 -10.63 4.70
N PRO A 84 1.99 -11.65 5.50
CA PRO A 84 1.01 -12.43 6.27
C PRO A 84 0.31 -11.60 7.34
N PRO A 85 -0.86 -12.06 7.82
CA PRO A 85 -1.57 -11.36 8.88
C PRO A 85 -0.70 -11.15 10.12
N GLY A 86 -0.83 -9.98 10.74
CA GLY A 86 -0.14 -9.66 11.99
C GLY A 86 1.36 -9.43 11.87
N THR A 87 1.90 -9.40 10.67
CA THR A 87 3.34 -9.20 10.47
C THR A 87 3.67 -7.72 10.44
N PRO A 88 4.51 -7.21 11.36
CA PRO A 88 4.94 -5.81 11.32
C PRO A 88 5.72 -5.53 10.04
N HIS A 89 5.36 -4.46 9.36
CA HIS A 89 6.05 -4.07 8.12
C HIS A 89 6.06 -2.56 7.94
N ARG A 90 7.10 -2.11 7.24
CA ARG A 90 7.33 -0.71 6.88
C ARG A 90 7.72 -0.66 5.41
N LEU A 91 7.23 0.34 4.70
CA LEU A 91 7.53 0.56 3.30
C LEU A 91 8.20 1.92 3.14
N THR A 92 9.35 1.96 2.50
CA THR A 92 10.12 3.20 2.34
C THR A 92 10.67 3.30 0.92
N ASN A 93 10.67 4.50 0.38
CA ASN A 93 11.38 4.79 -0.86
C ASN A 93 12.68 5.50 -0.55
N HIS A 94 13.79 4.77 -0.61
CA HIS A 94 15.14 5.32 -0.44
C HIS A 94 15.80 5.69 -1.76
N GLY A 95 15.16 5.39 -2.86
CA GLY A 95 15.74 5.61 -4.18
C GLY A 95 15.57 7.04 -4.69
N PRO A 96 16.28 7.40 -5.78
CA PRO A 96 16.18 8.73 -6.37
C PRO A 96 14.90 8.92 -7.20
N GLU A 97 14.19 7.86 -7.51
CA GLU A 97 12.98 7.89 -8.31
C GLU A 97 11.78 7.47 -7.47
N ALA A 98 10.59 7.92 -7.87
CA ALA A 98 9.36 7.50 -7.23
C ALA A 98 9.18 5.98 -7.36
N VAL A 99 8.56 5.36 -6.37
CA VAL A 99 8.15 3.97 -6.43
C VAL A 99 6.64 3.89 -6.56
N GLN A 100 6.17 2.95 -7.35
CA GLN A 100 4.75 2.69 -7.52
C GLN A 100 4.48 1.21 -7.30
N PHE A 101 3.43 0.89 -6.57
CA PHE A 101 3.05 -0.49 -6.33
C PHE A 101 1.53 -0.62 -6.23
N LEU A 102 1.06 -1.83 -6.52
CA LEU A 102 -0.33 -2.21 -6.31
C LEU A 102 -0.44 -2.89 -4.96
N ALA A 103 -1.49 -2.58 -4.23
CA ALA A 103 -1.78 -3.21 -2.95
C ALA A 103 -3.17 -3.87 -3.02
N ALA A 104 -3.24 -5.12 -2.60
CA ALA A 104 -4.49 -5.87 -2.57
C ALA A 104 -4.69 -6.51 -1.20
N ALA A 105 -5.91 -6.47 -0.70
CA ALA A 105 -6.29 -7.10 0.55
C ALA A 105 -7.79 -7.45 0.53
N ALA A 106 -8.18 -8.37 1.42
CA ALA A 106 -9.54 -8.92 1.41
C ALA A 106 -10.63 -7.95 1.85
N TRP A 107 -10.28 -6.89 2.55
CA TRP A 107 -11.25 -5.91 3.03
C TRP A 107 -11.37 -4.72 2.07
N ASN A 108 -12.43 -3.93 2.21
CA ASN A 108 -12.47 -2.67 1.52
C ASN A 108 -11.41 -1.73 2.10
N ARG A 109 -10.95 -0.80 1.27
CA ARG A 109 -9.82 0.06 1.62
C ARG A 109 -10.04 0.86 2.90
N ALA A 110 -11.24 1.38 3.10
CA ALA A 110 -11.54 2.18 4.29
C ALA A 110 -11.43 1.33 5.56
N THR A 111 -11.99 0.13 5.57
CA THR A 111 -11.90 -0.79 6.70
C THR A 111 -10.46 -1.22 6.94
N PHE A 112 -9.71 -1.52 5.88
CA PHE A 112 -8.31 -1.92 5.96
C PHE A 112 -7.47 -0.84 6.65
N PHE A 113 -7.60 0.41 6.23
CA PHE A 113 -6.84 1.50 6.81
C PHE A 113 -7.33 1.90 8.20
N GLN A 114 -8.59 1.68 8.49
CA GLN A 114 -9.13 1.89 9.82
C GLN A 114 -8.54 0.86 10.80
N GLU A 115 -8.47 -0.39 10.37
CA GLU A 115 -7.84 -1.46 11.15
C GLU A 115 -6.33 -1.29 11.22
N ALA A 116 -5.73 -0.67 10.22
CA ALA A 116 -4.30 -0.36 10.21
C ALA A 116 -3.93 0.75 11.19
N SER A 117 -4.86 1.20 12.03
CA SER A 117 -4.54 2.08 13.16
C SER A 117 -3.56 1.42 14.14
N HIS A 118 -3.19 0.17 13.90
CA HIS A 118 -2.16 -0.56 14.63
C HIS A 118 -0.74 -0.16 14.20
N TYR A 119 -0.52 1.11 13.91
CA TYR A 119 0.83 1.59 13.66
C TYR A 119 1.67 1.45 14.91
N LEU A 120 2.87 0.88 14.74
CA LEU A 120 3.81 0.68 15.82
C LEU A 120 4.76 1.86 15.99
N GLU A 121 4.83 2.72 14.94
CA GLU A 121 5.55 3.99 14.97
C GLU A 121 4.84 4.96 14.03
N GLY A 122 5.11 6.25 14.17
CA GLY A 122 4.45 7.24 13.33
C GLY A 122 2.93 7.13 13.39
N LYS A 123 2.39 6.87 14.58
CA LYS A 123 0.98 6.58 14.80
C LYS A 123 0.11 7.67 14.19
N PRO A 124 -0.95 7.29 13.44
CA PRO A 124 -1.87 8.28 12.90
C PRO A 124 -2.54 9.04 14.03
N ARG A 125 -2.84 10.29 13.78
CA ARG A 125 -3.56 11.11 14.72
C ARG A 125 -5.02 10.69 14.70
N GLY A 126 -5.47 10.24 15.81
CA GLY A 126 -6.85 9.81 15.99
C GLY A 126 -7.81 10.96 15.97
#